data_b8312d9735910547880ca669f1c7d0ba
#
_entry.id   b8312d9735910547880ca669f1c7d0ba
#
_cell.length_a   1.000
_cell.length_b   1.000
_cell.length_c   1.000
_cell.angle_alpha   90.00
_cell.angle_beta   90.00
_cell.angle_gamma   90.00
#
_symmetry.space_group_name_H-M   'P 1'
#
loop_
_entity.id
_entity.type
_entity.pdbx_description
1 polymer ?
#
loop_
_entity_poly.entity_id
_entity_poly.type
_entity_poly.pdbx_seq_one_letter_code
_entity_poly.pdbx_strand_id
1 'polypeptide(L)'
;MFDTRLGGLTEAEVLAEMASAQRAERTAVARRLFAAGRLCQLRMSGVTEDQRLNWCIDNWEAVAAEVGAELGISRRRASVQMEHGLALLERLPKLGAALAAGDVEFRVVAVALYRTALITDPDLLATIDTA
;
A
#
# COMPACT_ATOMS: atom_id res chain seq x y z
N MET A 1 1.33 27.72 -2.80
CA MET A 1 0.28 28.64 -2.31
C MET A 1 0.26 28.61 -0.78
N PHE A 2 0.25 29.75 -0.17
CA PHE A 2 0.24 29.86 1.29
C PHE A 2 -1.17 29.61 1.83
N ASP A 3 -1.29 28.73 2.83
CA ASP A 3 -2.58 28.49 3.49
C ASP A 3 -2.78 29.51 4.61
N THR A 4 -3.76 30.40 4.44
CA THR A 4 -4.03 31.47 5.39
C THR A 4 -4.49 30.98 6.76
N ARG A 5 -5.00 29.73 6.86
CA ARG A 5 -5.40 29.16 8.14
C ARG A 5 -4.21 29.01 9.09
N LEU A 6 -3.02 28.76 8.55
CA LEU A 6 -1.82 28.55 9.36
C LEU A 6 -1.34 29.82 10.06
N GLY A 7 -1.60 30.98 9.45
CA GLY A 7 -1.13 32.27 9.99
C GLY A 7 -1.73 32.64 11.35
N GLY A 8 -2.90 32.08 11.72
CA GLY A 8 -3.56 32.35 12.98
C GLY A 8 -3.27 31.35 14.09
N LEU A 9 -2.42 30.34 13.85
CA LEU A 9 -2.16 29.28 14.82
C LEU A 9 -0.99 29.60 15.75
N THR A 10 -1.04 29.07 16.97
CA THR A 10 0.09 29.06 17.89
C THR A 10 1.14 28.05 17.42
N GLU A 11 2.35 28.12 18.01
CA GLU A 11 3.41 27.14 17.72
C GLU A 11 2.95 25.71 17.98
N ALA A 12 2.29 25.47 19.11
CA ALA A 12 1.78 24.16 19.47
C ALA A 12 0.75 23.65 18.46
N GLU A 13 -0.13 24.56 18.00
CA GLU A 13 -1.14 24.23 16.98
C GLU A 13 -0.50 23.93 15.63
N VAL A 14 0.56 24.62 15.26
CA VAL A 14 1.29 24.34 14.01
C VAL A 14 1.93 22.96 14.07
N LEU A 15 2.55 22.59 15.20
CA LEU A 15 3.11 21.26 15.40
C LEU A 15 2.04 20.17 15.32
N ALA A 16 0.89 20.41 15.93
CA ALA A 16 -0.25 19.49 15.86
C ALA A 16 -0.75 19.32 14.43
N GLU A 17 -0.78 20.43 13.67
CA GLU A 17 -1.18 20.40 12.27
C GLU A 17 -0.22 19.53 11.42
N MET A 18 1.10 19.66 11.65
CA MET A 18 2.07 18.81 10.98
C MET A 18 1.85 17.33 11.28
N ALA A 19 1.64 16.99 12.55
CA ALA A 19 1.40 15.60 12.96
C ALA A 19 0.12 15.04 12.34
N SER A 20 -0.93 15.85 12.32
CA SER A 20 -2.22 15.48 11.73
C SER A 20 -2.09 15.23 10.22
N ALA A 21 -1.39 16.12 9.52
CA ALA A 21 -1.19 16.00 8.09
C ALA A 21 -0.36 14.75 7.74
N GLN A 22 0.66 14.46 8.53
CA GLN A 22 1.49 13.27 8.31
C GLN A 22 0.69 11.98 8.52
N ARG A 23 -0.14 11.94 9.55
CA ARG A 23 -1.04 10.80 9.80
C ARG A 23 -2.03 10.62 8.66
N ALA A 24 -2.60 11.71 8.17
CA ALA A 24 -3.53 11.68 7.04
C ALA A 24 -2.83 11.16 5.77
N GLU A 25 -1.59 11.57 5.53
CA GLU A 25 -0.79 11.07 4.41
C GLU A 25 -0.58 9.56 4.49
N ARG A 26 -0.19 9.06 5.66
CA ARG A 26 0.01 7.63 5.89
C ARG A 26 -1.27 6.83 5.65
N THR A 27 -2.39 7.32 6.16
CA THR A 27 -3.70 6.70 5.95
C THR A 27 -4.09 6.70 4.47
N ALA A 28 -3.83 7.79 3.76
CA ALA A 28 -4.13 7.88 2.33
C ALA A 28 -3.26 6.92 1.52
N VAL A 29 -1.98 6.77 1.88
CA VAL A 29 -1.09 5.78 1.24
C VAL A 29 -1.64 4.38 1.42
N ALA A 30 -2.04 4.02 2.65
CA ALA A 30 -2.62 2.71 2.93
C ALA A 30 -3.86 2.46 2.07
N ARG A 31 -4.77 3.43 1.99
CA ARG A 31 -5.98 3.32 1.19
C ARG A 31 -5.67 3.08 -0.28
N ARG A 32 -4.70 3.80 -0.82
CA ARG A 32 -4.28 3.65 -2.22
C ARG A 32 -3.69 2.27 -2.48
N LEU A 33 -2.82 1.80 -1.59
CA LEU A 33 -2.19 0.48 -1.74
C LEU A 33 -3.21 -0.65 -1.59
N PHE A 34 -4.11 -0.55 -0.62
CA PHE A 34 -5.18 -1.54 -0.44
C PHE A 34 -6.09 -1.59 -1.66
N ALA A 35 -6.43 -0.44 -2.23
CA ALA A 35 -7.26 -0.37 -3.43
C ALA A 35 -6.56 -1.04 -4.63
N ALA A 36 -5.27 -0.79 -4.81
CA ALA A 36 -4.49 -1.43 -5.88
C ALA A 36 -4.44 -2.94 -5.69
N GLY A 37 -4.16 -3.41 -4.47
CA GLY A 37 -4.16 -4.83 -4.14
C GLY A 37 -5.53 -5.47 -4.32
N ARG A 38 -6.58 -4.78 -3.89
CA ARG A 38 -7.95 -5.27 -4.04
C ARG A 38 -8.37 -5.40 -5.50
N LEU A 39 -7.95 -4.47 -6.34
CA LEU A 39 -8.20 -4.57 -7.77
C LEU A 39 -7.59 -5.85 -8.35
N CYS A 40 -6.36 -6.18 -7.94
CA CYS A 40 -5.72 -7.42 -8.35
C CYS A 40 -6.53 -8.64 -7.91
N GLN A 41 -6.99 -8.66 -6.66
CA GLN A 41 -7.81 -9.76 -6.14
C GLN A 41 -9.11 -9.92 -6.94
N LEU A 42 -9.77 -8.81 -7.27
CA LEU A 42 -11.01 -8.82 -8.05
C LEU A 42 -10.79 -9.37 -9.45
N ARG A 43 -9.68 -8.99 -10.09
CA ARG A 43 -9.36 -9.46 -11.45
C ARG A 43 -8.94 -10.93 -11.46
N MET A 44 -8.38 -11.45 -10.36
CA MET A 44 -8.02 -12.85 -10.22
C MET A 44 -9.19 -13.73 -9.83
N SER A 45 -10.26 -13.17 -9.32
CA SER A 45 -11.43 -13.91 -8.84
C SER A 45 -12.10 -14.67 -10.00
N GLY A 46 -12.36 -15.96 -9.78
CA GLY A 46 -12.98 -16.81 -10.80
C GLY A 46 -12.05 -17.32 -11.88
N VAL A 47 -10.76 -17.01 -11.81
CA VAL A 47 -9.75 -17.47 -12.76
C VAL A 47 -9.29 -18.88 -12.36
N THR A 48 -9.21 -19.81 -13.33
CA THR A 48 -8.68 -21.16 -13.08
C THR A 48 -7.18 -21.10 -12.86
N GLU A 49 -6.61 -22.22 -12.35
CA GLU A 49 -5.17 -22.29 -12.09
C GLU A 49 -4.34 -22.08 -13.35
N ASP A 50 -4.74 -22.68 -14.46
CA ASP A 50 -4.08 -22.48 -15.76
C ASP A 50 -4.20 -21.04 -16.23
N GLN A 51 -5.38 -20.43 -16.04
CA GLN A 51 -5.61 -19.03 -16.35
C GLN A 51 -4.80 -18.11 -15.44
N ARG A 52 -4.53 -18.51 -14.18
CA ARG A 52 -3.69 -17.74 -13.26
C ARG A 52 -2.26 -17.57 -13.78
N LEU A 53 -1.70 -18.61 -14.37
CA LEU A 53 -0.35 -18.52 -14.96
C LEU A 53 -0.35 -17.50 -16.09
N ASN A 54 -1.35 -17.55 -16.98
CA ASN A 54 -1.50 -16.59 -18.06
C ASN A 54 -1.80 -15.20 -17.51
N TRP A 55 -2.61 -15.09 -16.46
CA TRP A 55 -2.93 -13.83 -15.83
C TRP A 55 -1.68 -13.13 -15.31
N CYS A 56 -0.78 -13.87 -14.66
CA CYS A 56 0.48 -13.31 -14.15
C CYS A 56 1.37 -12.74 -15.25
N ILE A 57 1.32 -13.33 -16.45
CA ILE A 57 2.15 -12.91 -17.58
C ILE A 57 1.49 -11.76 -18.35
N ASP A 58 0.21 -11.93 -18.72
CA ASP A 58 -0.47 -11.03 -19.65
C ASP A 58 -1.32 -9.98 -18.95
N ASN A 59 -2.07 -10.40 -17.91
CA ASN A 59 -3.06 -9.53 -17.27
C ASN A 59 -2.48 -8.63 -16.20
N TRP A 60 -1.43 -9.07 -15.50
CA TRP A 60 -0.75 -8.23 -14.51
C TRP A 60 -0.29 -6.92 -15.15
N GLU A 61 0.35 -7.01 -16.31
CA GLU A 61 0.84 -5.84 -17.04
C GLU A 61 -0.31 -4.94 -17.49
N ALA A 62 -1.43 -5.53 -17.90
CA ALA A 62 -2.61 -4.77 -18.29
C ALA A 62 -3.20 -4.01 -17.09
N VAL A 63 -3.32 -4.66 -15.93
CA VAL A 63 -3.82 -4.03 -14.72
C VAL A 63 -2.84 -2.94 -14.24
N ALA A 64 -1.55 -3.20 -14.32
CA ALA A 64 -0.53 -2.20 -13.97
C ALA A 64 -0.63 -0.96 -14.86
N ALA A 65 -0.95 -1.13 -16.15
CA ALA A 65 -1.16 -0.01 -17.06
C ALA A 65 -2.41 0.79 -16.65
N GLU A 66 -3.49 0.13 -16.26
CA GLU A 66 -4.70 0.80 -15.78
C GLU A 66 -4.44 1.58 -14.48
N VAL A 67 -3.76 0.96 -13.53
CA VAL A 67 -3.41 1.61 -12.25
C VAL A 67 -2.49 2.80 -12.50
N GLY A 68 -1.50 2.61 -13.38
CA GLY A 68 -0.58 3.69 -13.74
C GLY A 68 -1.29 4.89 -14.36
N ALA A 69 -2.24 4.64 -15.25
CA ALA A 69 -3.05 5.70 -15.87
C ALA A 69 -3.90 6.43 -14.82
N GLU A 70 -4.52 5.67 -13.91
CA GLU A 70 -5.37 6.26 -12.87
C GLU A 70 -4.57 7.12 -11.88
N LEU A 71 -3.37 6.68 -11.53
CA LEU A 71 -2.52 7.37 -10.55
C LEU A 71 -1.56 8.37 -11.17
N GLY A 72 -1.44 8.40 -12.50
CA GLY A 72 -0.48 9.27 -13.17
C GLY A 72 0.97 8.85 -12.94
N ILE A 73 1.23 7.56 -12.86
CA ILE A 73 2.56 7.00 -12.62
C ILE A 73 2.91 5.99 -13.71
N SER A 74 4.18 5.60 -13.78
CA SER A 74 4.62 4.60 -14.73
C SER A 74 4.01 3.22 -14.40
N ARG A 75 3.91 2.37 -15.42
CA ARG A 75 3.45 0.99 -15.25
C ARG A 75 4.32 0.23 -14.25
N ARG A 76 5.63 0.45 -14.28
CA ARG A 76 6.56 -0.19 -13.35
C ARG A 76 6.26 0.21 -11.90
N ARG A 77 6.05 1.49 -11.64
CA ARG A 77 5.70 1.98 -10.29
C ARG A 77 4.34 1.46 -9.86
N ALA A 78 3.39 1.39 -10.79
CA ALA A 78 2.07 0.82 -10.51
C ALA A 78 2.18 -0.64 -10.11
N SER A 79 2.99 -1.42 -10.84
CA SER A 79 3.23 -2.83 -10.53
C SER A 79 3.75 -3.02 -9.11
N VAL A 80 4.70 -2.19 -8.69
CA VAL A 80 5.25 -2.24 -7.32
C VAL A 80 4.16 -1.93 -6.29
N GLN A 81 3.32 -0.94 -6.54
CA GLN A 81 2.22 -0.61 -5.62
C GLN A 81 1.18 -1.73 -5.52
N MET A 82 0.90 -2.41 -6.63
CA MET A 82 0.02 -3.57 -6.64
C MET A 82 0.60 -4.69 -5.77
N GLU A 83 1.89 -4.97 -5.92
CA GLU A 83 2.58 -5.98 -5.10
C GLU A 83 2.52 -5.63 -3.62
N HIS A 84 2.81 -4.37 -3.27
CA HIS A 84 2.75 -3.90 -1.90
C HIS A 84 1.33 -4.04 -1.33
N GLY A 85 0.33 -3.66 -2.10
CA GLY A 85 -1.07 -3.77 -1.68
C GLY A 85 -1.47 -5.21 -1.40
N LEU A 86 -1.13 -6.13 -2.29
CA LEU A 86 -1.40 -7.55 -2.08
C LEU A 86 -0.69 -8.09 -0.85
N ALA A 87 0.58 -7.72 -0.65
CA ALA A 87 1.34 -8.17 0.51
C ALA A 87 0.71 -7.70 1.81
N LEU A 88 0.25 -6.45 1.88
CA LEU A 88 -0.39 -5.91 3.06
C LEU A 88 -1.76 -6.53 3.32
N LEU A 89 -2.49 -6.91 2.27
CA LEU A 89 -3.79 -7.56 2.43
C LEU A 89 -3.67 -9.03 2.80
N GLU A 90 -2.70 -9.74 2.23
CA GLU A 90 -2.64 -11.20 2.29
C GLU A 90 -1.55 -11.75 3.21
N ARG A 91 -0.42 -11.03 3.33
CA ARG A 91 0.77 -11.55 4.02
C ARG A 91 1.02 -10.88 5.37
N LEU A 92 0.88 -9.56 5.44
CA LEU A 92 1.18 -8.78 6.64
C LEU A 92 0.02 -7.82 6.97
N PRO A 93 -1.17 -8.37 7.28
CA PRO A 93 -2.35 -7.52 7.51
C PRO A 93 -2.25 -6.61 8.72
N LYS A 94 -1.50 -6.98 9.77
CA LYS A 94 -1.32 -6.13 10.95
C LYS A 94 -0.44 -4.92 10.62
N LEU A 95 0.58 -5.12 9.79
CA LEU A 95 1.41 -4.01 9.29
C LEU A 95 0.55 -3.08 8.45
N GLY A 96 -0.31 -3.64 7.60
CA GLY A 96 -1.26 -2.86 6.80
C GLY A 96 -2.19 -2.04 7.69
N ALA A 97 -2.70 -2.65 8.78
CA ALA A 97 -3.57 -1.95 9.73
C ALA A 97 -2.83 -0.80 10.43
N ALA A 98 -1.56 -0.99 10.79
CA ALA A 98 -0.75 0.06 11.40
C ALA A 98 -0.53 1.24 10.45
N LEU A 99 -0.29 0.96 9.17
CA LEU A 99 -0.17 2.00 8.15
C LEU A 99 -1.51 2.75 7.98
N ALA A 100 -2.62 2.01 7.91
CA ALA A 100 -3.96 2.59 7.77
C ALA A 100 -4.32 3.48 8.95
N ALA A 101 -3.89 3.12 10.15
CA ALA A 101 -4.08 3.92 11.36
C ALA A 101 -3.16 5.15 11.41
N GLY A 102 -2.17 5.22 10.52
CA GLY A 102 -1.23 6.33 10.51
C GLY A 102 -0.10 6.19 11.52
N ASP A 103 0.10 4.99 12.07
CA ASP A 103 1.09 4.75 13.13
C ASP A 103 2.50 4.51 12.61
N VAL A 104 2.65 4.11 11.35
CA VAL A 104 3.95 3.85 10.73
C VAL A 104 4.07 4.58 9.41
N GLU A 105 5.31 4.89 9.02
CA GLU A 105 5.60 5.48 7.71
C GLU A 105 5.68 4.39 6.65
N PHE A 106 5.33 4.74 5.40
CA PHE A 106 5.45 3.81 4.29
C PHE A 106 6.88 3.33 4.09
N ARG A 107 7.88 4.17 4.38
CA ARG A 107 9.29 3.76 4.29
C ARG A 107 9.57 2.52 5.14
N VAL A 108 9.04 2.48 6.37
CA VAL A 108 9.19 1.32 7.26
C VAL A 108 8.47 0.10 6.68
N VAL A 109 7.25 0.31 6.17
CA VAL A 109 6.47 -0.74 5.54
C VAL A 109 7.20 -1.31 4.33
N ALA A 110 7.77 -0.45 3.48
CA ALA A 110 8.49 -0.88 2.27
C ALA A 110 9.70 -1.76 2.63
N VAL A 111 10.44 -1.40 3.68
CA VAL A 111 11.59 -2.20 4.14
C VAL A 111 11.11 -3.56 4.64
N ALA A 112 10.04 -3.59 5.44
CA ALA A 112 9.48 -4.85 5.96
C ALA A 112 9.02 -5.75 4.81
N LEU A 113 8.34 -5.20 3.81
CA LEU A 113 7.88 -5.96 2.65
C LEU A 113 9.07 -6.52 1.85
N TYR A 114 10.10 -5.72 1.64
CA TYR A 114 11.30 -6.16 0.93
C TYR A 114 11.98 -7.32 1.67
N ARG A 115 12.15 -7.20 2.99
CA ARG A 115 12.85 -8.21 3.79
C ARG A 115 12.05 -9.51 3.95
N THR A 116 10.74 -9.47 3.84
CA THR A 116 9.87 -10.65 3.98
C THR A 116 9.42 -11.23 2.64
N ALA A 117 9.83 -10.64 1.52
CA ALA A 117 9.32 -11.01 0.19
C ALA A 117 9.51 -12.49 -0.16
N LEU A 118 10.60 -13.11 0.30
CA LEU A 118 10.91 -14.51 -0.01
C LEU A 118 10.40 -15.49 1.03
N ILE A 119 9.78 -15.01 2.10
CA ILE A 119 9.22 -15.86 3.15
C ILE A 119 7.88 -16.39 2.69
N THR A 120 7.75 -17.72 2.64
CA THR A 120 6.52 -18.39 2.20
C THR A 120 5.75 -19.07 3.33
N ASP A 121 6.37 -19.26 4.50
CA ASP A 121 5.74 -19.89 5.64
C ASP A 121 4.72 -18.94 6.28
N PRO A 122 3.40 -19.26 6.24
CA PRO A 122 2.38 -18.36 6.80
C PRO A 122 2.49 -18.17 8.30
N ASP A 123 2.96 -19.18 9.04
CA ASP A 123 3.12 -19.07 10.49
C ASP A 123 4.25 -18.11 10.85
N LEU A 124 5.36 -18.18 10.11
CA LEU A 124 6.48 -17.27 10.29
C LEU A 124 6.09 -15.84 9.93
N LEU A 125 5.35 -15.65 8.83
CA LEU A 125 4.86 -14.34 8.44
C LEU A 125 3.93 -13.75 9.51
N ALA A 126 3.04 -14.57 10.07
CA ALA A 126 2.14 -14.13 11.14
C ALA A 126 2.91 -13.70 12.39
N THR A 127 3.98 -14.43 12.73
CA THR A 127 4.85 -14.10 13.87
C THR A 127 5.55 -12.76 13.63
N ILE A 128 6.11 -12.55 12.45
CA ILE A 128 6.80 -11.31 12.09
C ILE A 128 5.81 -10.13 12.09
N ASP A 129 4.62 -10.34 11.54
CA ASP A 129 3.59 -9.30 11.46
C ASP A 129 3.11 -8.84 12.84
N THR A 130 3.17 -9.72 13.82
CA THR A 130 2.80 -9.41 15.22
C THR A 130 3.90 -8.60 15.92
N ALA A 131 5.12 -8.83 15.55
CA ALA A 131 6.26 -8.11 16.13
C ALA A 131 6.34 -6.68 15.63
#